data_742d741f5a782f57bc985826a4bdb599
#
_entry.id   742d741f5a782f57bc985826a4bdb599
#
_cell.length_a   1.000
_cell.length_b   1.000
_cell.length_c   1.000
_cell.angle_alpha   90.00
_cell.angle_beta   90.00
_cell.angle_gamma   90.00
#
_symmetry.space_group_name_H-M   'P 1'
#
loop_
_entity.id
_entity.type
_entity.pdbx_description
1 polymer ?
#
loop_
_entity_poly.entity_id
_entity_poly.type
_entity_poly.pdbx_seq_one_letter_code
_entity_poly.pdbx_strand_id
1 'polypeptide(L)'
;MAAGCGRDDFKNDPRPPTPLEVTVEMTDKAVQVAPANFGAGLVNFVIANTSDNDAVFEIKGPVDERSSTIPARGNTVFKVQLKQGSYEASAHDSDTVEPAQIEVGPERASAQNDLLLP
;
A
#
# COMPACT_ATOMS: atom_id res chain seq x y z
N MET A 1 -7.94 -36.38 12.07
CA MET A 1 -7.61 -36.05 12.07
C MET A 1 -7.68 -35.98 12.05
N ALA A 2 -7.42 -35.81 11.89
CA ALA A 2 -7.24 -35.54 11.84
C ALA A 2 -7.17 -35.33 11.83
N ALA A 3 -7.06 -35.65 11.88
CA ALA A 3 -6.74 -35.31 11.85
C ALA A 3 -6.58 -34.91 11.90
N GLY A 4 -6.51 -35.01 12.08
CA GLY A 4 -6.07 -34.58 11.96
C GLY A 4 -5.97 -34.09 11.81
N CYS A 5 -5.85 -34.25 11.85
CA CYS A 5 -5.56 -33.66 11.59
C CYS A 5 -5.69 -33.04 11.48
N GLY A 6 -5.76 -32.95 11.67
CA GLY A 6 -5.64 -32.25 11.31
C GLY A 6 -5.63 -31.58 11.20
N ARG A 7 -5.47 -31.41 11.42
CA ARG A 7 -5.08 -30.79 11.13
C ARG A 7 -4.86 -30.54 10.25
N ASP A 8 -4.87 -30.46 9.80
CA ASP A 8 -4.54 -30.18 8.75
C ASP A 8 -5.45 -29.78 7.80
N ASP A 9 -6.43 -29.62 7.80
CA ASP A 9 -7.25 -29.14 7.04
C ASP A 9 -7.29 -27.77 6.88
N PHE A 10 -6.99 -27.06 7.66
CA PHE A 10 -6.83 -25.73 7.52
C PHE A 10 -6.01 -25.39 6.37
N LYS A 11 -5.25 -26.25 5.94
CA LYS A 11 -4.43 -25.93 4.87
C LYS A 11 -5.12 -25.94 3.58
N ASN A 12 -6.31 -26.33 3.49
CA ASN A 12 -7.04 -26.30 2.25
C ASN A 12 -7.78 -25.01 2.00
N ASP A 13 -7.89 -24.18 3.01
CA ASP A 13 -8.58 -22.91 2.83
C ASP A 13 -7.68 -21.93 2.13
N PRO A 14 -8.18 -21.23 1.08
CA PRO A 14 -7.36 -20.22 0.45
C PRO A 14 -7.05 -19.11 1.44
N ARG A 15 -5.82 -18.69 1.43
CA ARG A 15 -5.42 -17.58 2.23
C ARG A 15 -5.73 -16.28 1.54
N PRO A 16 -6.17 -15.27 2.26
CA PRO A 16 -6.27 -13.95 1.64
C PRO A 16 -4.88 -13.49 1.25
N PRO A 17 -4.77 -12.72 0.17
CA PRO A 17 -3.47 -12.21 -0.22
C PRO A 17 -2.89 -11.34 0.88
N THR A 18 -1.59 -11.48 1.09
CA THR A 18 -0.89 -10.65 2.04
C THR A 18 -0.72 -9.26 1.43
N PRO A 19 -1.12 -8.20 2.14
CA PRO A 19 -0.90 -6.86 1.62
C PRO A 19 0.58 -6.57 1.48
N LEU A 20 0.92 -5.83 0.44
CA LEU A 20 2.27 -5.34 0.27
C LEU A 20 2.44 -4.08 1.11
N GLU A 21 3.53 -4.00 1.85
CA GLU A 21 3.82 -2.79 2.61
C GLU A 21 4.67 -1.85 1.79
N VAL A 22 4.21 -0.61 1.68
CA VAL A 22 4.91 0.45 0.98
C VAL A 22 5.12 1.58 1.98
N THR A 23 6.35 2.01 2.13
CA THR A 23 6.68 3.07 3.08
C THR A 23 6.54 4.43 2.42
N VAL A 24 5.90 5.35 3.12
CA VAL A 24 5.70 6.71 2.63
C VAL A 24 6.22 7.68 3.69
N GLU A 25 7.00 8.64 3.25
CA GLU A 25 7.41 9.74 4.11
C GLU A 25 6.89 11.03 3.52
N MET A 26 6.14 11.79 4.32
CA MET A 26 5.64 13.09 3.91
C MET A 26 6.40 14.17 4.66
N THR A 27 7.16 14.96 3.91
CA THR A 27 7.95 16.05 4.47
C THR A 27 7.34 17.39 4.05
N ASP A 28 7.90 18.47 4.52
CA ASP A 28 7.47 19.80 4.09
C ASP A 28 7.71 20.04 2.61
N LYS A 29 8.55 19.23 1.97
CA LYS A 29 8.99 19.47 0.61
C LYS A 29 8.49 18.45 -0.38
N ALA A 30 8.29 17.19 0.05
CA ALA A 30 7.99 16.14 -0.91
C ALA A 30 7.34 14.95 -0.24
N VAL A 31 6.65 14.16 -1.05
CA VAL A 31 6.17 12.83 -0.69
C VAL A 31 7.18 11.84 -1.25
N GLN A 32 7.67 10.94 -0.43
CA GLN A 32 8.62 9.91 -0.84
C GLN A 32 8.00 8.55 -0.60
N VAL A 33 8.10 7.69 -1.61
CA VAL A 33 7.47 6.36 -1.60
C VAL A 33 8.51 5.30 -1.91
N ALA A 34 8.57 4.26 -1.11
CA ALA A 34 9.51 3.16 -1.34
C ALA A 34 8.86 1.82 -0.98
N PRO A 35 8.81 0.88 -1.90
CA PRO A 35 9.22 0.98 -3.30
C PRO A 35 8.21 1.77 -4.12
N ALA A 36 8.66 2.34 -5.22
CA ALA A 36 7.79 3.10 -6.12
C ALA A 36 7.27 2.26 -7.29
N ASN A 37 7.72 1.03 -7.40
CA ASN A 37 7.27 0.07 -8.41
C ASN A 37 6.87 -1.22 -7.73
N PHE A 38 5.67 -1.70 -7.99
CA PHE A 38 5.21 -2.96 -7.42
C PHE A 38 3.97 -3.43 -8.20
N GLY A 39 3.57 -4.67 -7.94
CA GLY A 39 2.40 -5.23 -8.62
C GLY A 39 1.09 -4.81 -8.00
N ALA A 40 0.03 -4.88 -8.80
CA ALA A 40 -1.32 -4.53 -8.38
C ALA A 40 -1.80 -5.45 -7.26
N GLY A 41 -2.76 -4.98 -6.49
CA GLY A 41 -3.35 -5.72 -5.40
C GLY A 41 -3.49 -4.87 -4.16
N LEU A 42 -3.63 -5.52 -3.02
CA LEU A 42 -3.83 -4.85 -1.75
C LEU A 42 -2.51 -4.29 -1.25
N VAL A 43 -2.51 -3.02 -0.89
CA VAL A 43 -1.31 -2.31 -0.45
C VAL A 43 -1.58 -1.61 0.87
N ASN A 44 -0.65 -1.76 1.80
CA ASN A 44 -0.64 -0.97 3.03
C ASN A 44 0.42 0.10 2.89
N PHE A 45 -0.02 1.35 2.81
CA PHE A 45 0.91 2.47 2.86
C PHE A 45 1.17 2.79 4.33
N VAL A 46 2.40 2.59 4.75
CA VAL A 46 2.83 2.92 6.11
C VAL A 46 3.41 4.32 6.02
N ILE A 47 2.68 5.31 6.54
CA ILE A 47 2.95 6.70 6.25
C ILE A 47 3.45 7.39 7.51
N ALA A 48 4.59 8.07 7.39
CA ALA A 48 5.11 8.92 8.44
C ALA A 48 5.03 10.37 7.96
N ASN A 49 4.35 11.20 8.73
CA ASN A 49 4.28 12.63 8.45
C ASN A 49 5.33 13.32 9.31
N THR A 50 6.46 13.64 8.70
CA THR A 50 7.56 14.28 9.42
C THR A 50 7.54 15.80 9.29
N SER A 51 6.46 16.33 8.67
CA SER A 51 6.32 17.77 8.55
C SER A 51 5.77 18.38 9.83
N ASP A 52 5.75 19.70 9.87
CA ASP A 52 5.23 20.43 11.01
C ASP A 52 3.73 20.69 10.92
N ASN A 53 3.08 20.18 9.87
CA ASN A 53 1.67 20.42 9.63
C ASN A 53 0.92 19.10 9.46
N ASP A 54 -0.36 19.11 9.79
CA ASP A 54 -1.22 17.99 9.48
C ASP A 54 -1.26 17.77 7.97
N ALA A 55 -1.38 16.53 7.54
CA ALA A 55 -1.36 16.21 6.13
C ALA A 55 -2.35 15.11 5.81
N VAL A 56 -2.77 15.06 4.55
CA VAL A 56 -3.60 13.98 4.02
C VAL A 56 -2.85 13.40 2.83
N PHE A 57 -2.63 12.10 2.86
CA PHE A 57 -1.98 11.40 1.76
C PHE A 57 -3.03 11.06 0.71
N GLU A 58 -2.73 11.38 -0.54
CA GLU A 58 -3.66 11.16 -1.63
C GLU A 58 -2.98 10.46 -2.78
N ILE A 59 -3.66 9.46 -3.37
CA ILE A 59 -3.21 8.84 -4.61
C ILE A 59 -4.24 9.10 -5.69
N LYS A 60 -3.74 9.36 -6.88
CA LYS A 60 -4.58 9.62 -8.06
C LYS A 60 -4.07 8.81 -9.22
N GLY A 61 -4.98 8.15 -9.91
CA GLY A 61 -4.67 7.33 -11.06
C GLY A 61 -5.87 6.48 -11.42
N PRO A 62 -5.66 5.22 -11.77
CA PRO A 62 -6.81 4.33 -11.97
C PRO A 62 -7.72 4.20 -10.75
N VAL A 63 -7.18 4.44 -9.55
CA VAL A 63 -7.94 4.48 -8.31
C VAL A 63 -7.59 5.78 -7.61
N ASP A 64 -8.59 6.53 -7.17
CA ASP A 64 -8.39 7.78 -6.45
C ASP A 64 -8.82 7.57 -5.01
N GLU A 65 -7.89 7.74 -4.06
CA GLU A 65 -8.17 7.53 -2.65
C GLU A 65 -7.36 8.50 -1.80
N ARG A 66 -7.87 8.77 -0.61
CA ARG A 66 -7.21 9.64 0.36
C ARG A 66 -7.21 9.01 1.73
N SER A 67 -6.16 9.25 2.48
CA SER A 67 -6.10 8.83 3.87
C SER A 67 -6.90 9.79 4.75
N SER A 68 -7.10 9.41 6.01
CA SER A 68 -7.55 10.37 7.00
C SER A 68 -6.42 11.36 7.28
N THR A 69 -6.73 12.41 8.02
CA THR A 69 -5.73 13.41 8.38
C THR A 69 -4.66 12.79 9.28
N ILE A 70 -3.40 13.02 8.92
CA ILE A 70 -2.25 12.53 9.66
C ILE A 70 -1.68 13.71 10.42
N PRO A 71 -1.66 13.68 11.75
CA PRO A 71 -1.16 14.85 12.50
C PRO A 71 0.31 15.09 12.22
N ALA A 72 0.72 16.32 12.44
CA ALA A 72 2.14 16.69 12.34
C ALA A 72 2.96 15.73 13.19
N ARG A 73 4.03 15.20 12.61
CA ARG A 73 4.94 14.27 13.28
C ARG A 73 4.30 12.94 13.64
N GLY A 74 3.08 12.68 13.13
CA GLY A 74 2.38 11.42 13.36
C GLY A 74 2.56 10.43 12.25
N ASN A 75 1.92 9.28 12.39
CA ASN A 75 1.97 8.25 11.37
C ASN A 75 0.64 7.53 11.31
N THR A 76 0.44 6.81 10.21
CA THR A 76 -0.77 6.02 10.04
C THR A 76 -0.51 4.92 9.01
N VAL A 77 -1.44 3.99 8.92
CA VAL A 77 -1.45 2.97 7.88
C VAL A 77 -2.69 3.18 7.03
N PHE A 78 -2.50 3.24 5.73
CA PHE A 78 -3.58 3.48 4.77
C PHE A 78 -3.62 2.28 3.83
N LYS A 79 -4.70 1.51 3.92
CA LYS A 79 -4.86 0.30 3.13
C LYS A 79 -5.74 0.58 1.93
N VAL A 80 -5.29 0.16 0.76
CA VAL A 80 -6.04 0.41 -0.47
C VAL A 80 -5.76 -0.68 -1.48
N GLN A 81 -6.76 -1.00 -2.28
CA GLN A 81 -6.65 -1.96 -3.39
C GLN A 81 -6.29 -1.18 -4.63
N LEU A 82 -5.13 -1.45 -5.22
CA LEU A 82 -4.64 -0.73 -6.38
C LEU A 82 -4.73 -1.58 -7.64
N LYS A 83 -5.14 -0.93 -8.72
CA LYS A 83 -5.15 -1.52 -10.05
C LYS A 83 -3.86 -1.19 -10.76
N GLN A 84 -3.55 -1.94 -11.81
CA GLN A 84 -2.39 -1.65 -12.64
C GLN A 84 -2.50 -0.27 -13.26
N GLY A 85 -1.41 0.47 -13.28
CA GLY A 85 -1.34 1.78 -13.89
C GLY A 85 -0.35 2.68 -13.18
N SER A 86 -0.33 3.93 -13.61
CA SER A 86 0.53 4.96 -13.04
C SER A 86 -0.27 5.81 -12.07
N TYR A 87 0.33 6.13 -10.94
CA TYR A 87 -0.33 6.90 -9.89
C TYR A 87 0.56 8.05 -9.46
N GLU A 88 -0.09 9.10 -9.00
CA GLU A 88 0.60 10.22 -8.36
C GLU A 88 0.25 10.20 -6.88
N ALA A 89 1.27 10.16 -6.03
CA ALA A 89 1.11 10.20 -4.58
C ALA A 89 1.46 11.60 -4.11
N SER A 90 0.52 12.27 -3.44
CA SER A 90 0.70 13.67 -3.10
C SER A 90 0.11 13.98 -1.74
N ALA A 91 0.42 15.17 -1.25
CA ALA A 91 -0.25 15.75 -0.09
C ALA A 91 -1.47 16.50 -0.59
N HIS A 92 -2.64 16.13 -0.09
CA HIS A 92 -3.88 16.75 -0.52
C HIS A 92 -3.89 18.24 -0.18
N ASP A 93 -4.33 19.05 -1.12
CA ASP A 93 -4.45 20.50 -0.95
C ASP A 93 -3.13 21.21 -0.69
N SER A 94 -2.02 20.62 -1.08
CA SER A 94 -0.72 21.26 -0.92
C SER A 94 -0.10 21.53 -2.28
N ASP A 95 0.30 22.79 -2.51
CA ASP A 95 0.98 23.19 -3.73
C ASP A 95 2.49 23.20 -3.58
N THR A 96 2.97 23.05 -2.33
CA THR A 96 4.40 23.20 -2.08
C THR A 96 5.10 21.86 -1.87
N VAL A 97 4.33 20.78 -1.71
CA VAL A 97 4.89 19.46 -1.48
C VAL A 97 4.94 18.74 -2.81
N GLU A 98 6.11 18.26 -3.18
CA GLU A 98 6.31 17.61 -4.46
C GLU A 98 5.74 16.20 -4.43
N PRO A 99 4.94 15.80 -5.42
CA PRO A 99 4.37 14.46 -5.43
C PRO A 99 5.38 13.42 -5.86
N ALA A 100 5.08 12.16 -5.55
CA ALA A 100 5.86 11.02 -5.99
C ALA A 100 5.09 10.28 -7.07
N GLN A 101 5.82 9.64 -7.96
CA GLN A 101 5.23 8.80 -9.00
C GLN A 101 5.30 7.35 -8.57
N ILE A 102 4.21 6.62 -8.77
CA ILE A 102 4.13 5.21 -8.45
C ILE A 102 3.72 4.46 -9.70
N GLU A 103 4.44 3.38 -9.99
CA GLU A 103 4.10 2.51 -11.11
C GLU A 103 3.61 1.18 -10.57
N VAL A 104 2.38 0.83 -10.89
CA VAL A 104 1.78 -0.42 -10.44
C VAL A 104 1.67 -1.35 -11.64
N GLY A 105 2.38 -2.45 -11.57
CA GLY A 105 2.40 -3.45 -12.62
C GLY A 105 1.26 -4.44 -12.52
N PRO A 106 1.38 -5.58 -13.21
CA PRO A 106 0.34 -6.59 -13.19
C PRO A 106 0.10 -7.12 -11.78
N GLU A 107 -1.07 -7.70 -11.60
CA GLU A 107 -1.48 -8.23 -10.32
C GLU A 107 -0.46 -9.21 -9.78
N ARG A 108 -0.16 -9.10 -8.49
CA ARG A 108 0.78 -9.99 -7.83
C ARG A 108 0.15 -11.35 -7.62
N ALA A 109 0.96 -12.41 -7.78
CA ALA A 109 0.52 -13.74 -7.40
C ALA A 109 0.46 -13.83 -5.88
N SER A 110 -0.50 -14.57 -5.37
CA SER A 110 -0.53 -14.84 -3.94
C SER A 110 0.58 -15.83 -3.61
N ALA A 111 0.99 -15.85 -2.34
CA ALA A 111 1.98 -16.81 -1.90
C ALA A 111 1.52 -18.25 -2.18
N GLN A 112 0.23 -18.48 -2.10
CA GLN A 112 -0.33 -19.78 -2.40
C GLN A 112 -0.12 -20.16 -3.85
N ASN A 113 -0.30 -19.22 -4.76
CA ASN A 113 -0.04 -19.48 -6.17
C ASN A 113 1.43 -19.75 -6.42
N ASP A 114 2.30 -19.04 -5.74
CA ASP A 114 3.73 -19.26 -5.88
C ASP A 114 4.12 -20.66 -5.48
N LEU A 115 3.49 -21.20 -4.46
CA LEU A 115 3.78 -22.54 -4.01
C LEU A 115 3.29 -23.59 -4.99
N LEU A 116 2.29 -23.28 -5.78
CA LEU A 116 1.74 -24.21 -6.74
C LEU A 116 2.53 -24.25 -8.03
N LEU A 117 3.35 -23.27 -8.27
CA LEU A 117 4.15 -23.26 -9.48
C LEU A 117 5.31 -24.23 -9.37
N PRO A 118 5.53 -25.03 -10.39
CA PRO A 118 6.62 -26.00 -10.35
C PRO A 118 7.98 -25.33 -10.38
#